data_dfa146a91c9a70baaa42e99d3b95f299
#
_entry.id   dfa146a91c9a70baaa42e99d3b95f299
#
_cell.length_a   1.000
_cell.length_b   1.000
_cell.length_c   1.000
_cell.angle_alpha   90.00
_cell.angle_beta   90.00
_cell.angle_gamma   90.00
#
_symmetry.space_group_name_H-M   'P 1'
#
loop_
_entity.id
_entity.type
_entity.pdbx_description
1 polymer ?
#
loop_
_entity_poly.entity_id
_entity_poly.type
_entity_poly.pdbx_seq_one_letter_code
_entity_poly.pdbx_strand_id
1 'polypeptide(L)'
;VITDVNTGEVRALVTYPSYDNNRLSGSADPAYMKQLQEDLSLPLYNNATQAKKAPGSTFKPITAIAGLEEKVIGLYETIDCTGEYKEVDPHIKCWIYPGHHGPLNVVGGLQNSCNYFFAEVAHRLATNRDTLVYSTDMGVDTIRRYASMFGLNRPSGIEIPETTPELTTEDPERSAMGQGTNSYSNVQLSRYV
;
A
#
# COMPACT_ATOMS: atom_id res chain seq x y z
N VAL A 1 3.72 7.30 -12.86
CA VAL A 1 5.07 6.70 -13.02
C VAL A 1 4.95 5.48 -13.91
N ILE A 2 5.87 5.31 -14.86
CA ILE A 2 6.00 4.11 -15.68
C ILE A 2 7.44 3.62 -15.53
N THR A 3 7.61 2.38 -15.10
CA THR A 3 8.91 1.72 -14.93
C THR A 3 9.02 0.51 -15.87
N ASP A 4 10.22 0.24 -16.35
CA ASP A 4 10.51 -0.97 -17.09
C ASP A 4 10.67 -2.14 -16.11
N VAL A 5 9.87 -3.18 -16.27
CA VAL A 5 9.83 -4.32 -15.33
C VAL A 5 11.10 -5.17 -15.33
N ASN A 6 11.91 -5.09 -16.38
CA ASN A 6 13.14 -5.87 -16.50
C ASN A 6 14.37 -5.13 -15.95
N THR A 7 14.40 -3.80 -16.09
CA THR A 7 15.56 -2.98 -15.74
C THR A 7 15.34 -2.10 -14.51
N GLY A 8 14.08 -1.83 -14.15
CA GLY A 8 13.73 -0.87 -13.12
C GLY A 8 13.86 0.59 -13.57
N GLU A 9 14.24 0.85 -14.83
CA GLU A 9 14.37 2.21 -15.36
C GLU A 9 13.03 2.94 -15.39
N VAL A 10 13.01 4.18 -14.95
CA VAL A 10 11.81 5.04 -15.04
C VAL A 10 11.70 5.56 -16.47
N ARG A 11 10.71 5.08 -17.22
CA ARG A 11 10.41 5.48 -18.60
C ARG A 11 9.57 6.75 -18.69
N ALA A 12 8.72 6.99 -17.70
CA ALA A 12 7.95 8.22 -17.59
C ALA A 12 7.66 8.57 -16.13
N LEU A 13 7.82 9.84 -15.78
CA LEU A 13 7.49 10.39 -14.48
C LEU A 13 6.77 11.72 -14.71
N VAL A 14 5.46 11.76 -14.43
CA VAL A 14 4.61 12.91 -14.71
C VAL A 14 3.88 13.33 -13.46
N THR A 15 3.91 14.63 -13.18
CA THR A 15 3.12 15.30 -12.16
C THR A 15 2.17 16.28 -12.81
N TYR A 16 0.91 16.29 -12.39
CA TYR A 16 -0.10 17.25 -12.82
C TYR A 16 -0.86 17.77 -11.58
N PRO A 17 -1.16 19.08 -11.52
CA PRO A 17 -0.74 20.12 -12.47
C PRO A 17 0.79 20.30 -12.49
N SER A 18 1.29 20.92 -13.56
CA SER A 18 2.71 21.19 -13.80
C SER A 18 2.91 22.66 -14.16
N TYR A 19 4.11 23.01 -14.52
CA TYR A 19 4.49 24.39 -14.85
C TYR A 19 5.30 24.44 -16.15
N ASP A 20 5.38 25.63 -16.76
CA ASP A 20 6.23 25.89 -17.91
C ASP A 20 7.68 26.09 -17.43
N ASN A 21 8.51 25.07 -17.61
CA ASN A 21 9.91 25.11 -17.20
C ASN A 21 10.76 26.09 -18.06
N ASN A 22 10.31 26.46 -19.27
CA ASN A 22 11.02 27.45 -20.07
C ASN A 22 11.01 28.83 -19.39
N ARG A 23 9.94 29.17 -18.67
CA ARG A 23 9.83 30.42 -17.92
C ARG A 23 10.71 30.46 -16.66
N LEU A 24 11.22 29.30 -16.23
CA LEU A 24 12.12 29.17 -15.08
C LEU A 24 13.56 28.90 -15.49
N SER A 25 13.84 28.70 -16.78
CA SER A 25 15.21 28.51 -17.29
C SER A 25 15.89 29.85 -17.56
N GLY A 26 17.21 29.92 -17.34
CA GLY A 26 17.99 31.16 -17.52
C GLY A 26 17.68 32.21 -16.45
N SER A 27 17.22 33.40 -16.86
CA SER A 27 16.73 34.41 -15.93
C SER A 27 15.30 34.05 -15.53
N ALA A 28 15.15 33.36 -14.43
CA ALA A 28 13.83 32.95 -13.92
C ALA A 28 12.89 34.17 -13.81
N ASP A 29 11.65 34.06 -14.30
CA ASP A 29 10.61 35.04 -14.15
C ASP A 29 10.11 35.10 -12.70
N PRO A 30 10.46 36.13 -11.89
CA PRO A 30 10.10 36.16 -10.49
C PRO A 30 8.59 36.26 -10.26
N ALA A 31 7.85 36.88 -11.17
CA ALA A 31 6.39 37.00 -11.06
C ALA A 31 5.74 35.63 -11.27
N TYR A 32 6.25 34.85 -12.23
CA TYR A 32 5.76 33.50 -12.48
C TYR A 32 6.13 32.55 -11.33
N MET A 33 7.33 32.64 -10.79
CA MET A 33 7.71 31.83 -9.61
C MET A 33 6.80 32.13 -8.43
N LYS A 34 6.49 33.40 -8.17
CA LYS A 34 5.53 33.76 -7.11
C LYS A 34 4.15 33.19 -7.37
N GLN A 35 3.65 33.28 -8.62
CA GLN A 35 2.38 32.70 -9.02
C GLN A 35 2.34 31.19 -8.71
N LEU A 36 3.40 30.43 -9.06
CA LEU A 36 3.50 29.00 -8.79
C LEU A 36 3.53 28.66 -7.31
N GLN A 37 4.21 29.49 -6.48
CA GLN A 37 4.28 29.33 -5.02
C GLN A 37 2.95 29.58 -4.31
N GLU A 38 2.15 30.51 -4.86
CA GLU A 38 0.83 30.88 -4.33
C GLU A 38 -0.30 29.99 -4.88
N ASP A 39 -0.04 29.17 -5.89
CA ASP A 39 -1.02 28.30 -6.51
C ASP A 39 -1.38 27.12 -5.59
N LEU A 40 -2.63 27.09 -5.15
CA LEU A 40 -3.16 26.04 -4.26
C LEU A 40 -3.13 24.63 -4.86
N SER A 41 -2.97 24.52 -6.19
CA SER A 41 -2.82 23.23 -6.87
C SER A 41 -1.41 22.63 -6.73
N LEU A 42 -0.47 23.38 -6.12
CA LEU A 42 0.90 22.98 -5.83
C LEU A 42 1.67 22.46 -7.05
N PRO A 43 1.77 23.22 -8.17
CA PRO A 43 2.38 22.74 -9.41
C PRO A 43 3.89 22.46 -9.28
N LEU A 44 4.56 23.01 -8.26
CA LEU A 44 5.97 22.71 -7.95
C LEU A 44 6.16 21.42 -7.15
N TYR A 45 5.08 20.82 -6.62
CA TYR A 45 5.16 19.62 -5.79
C TYR A 45 5.14 18.37 -6.67
N ASN A 46 6.21 17.59 -6.62
CA ASN A 46 6.30 16.35 -7.40
C ASN A 46 5.47 15.22 -6.78
N ASN A 47 4.24 15.08 -7.22
CA ASN A 47 3.33 14.04 -6.74
C ASN A 47 3.82 12.61 -6.99
N ALA A 48 4.71 12.38 -7.95
CA ALA A 48 5.23 11.05 -8.26
C ALA A 48 6.22 10.56 -7.21
N THR A 49 7.03 11.47 -6.64
CA THR A 49 8.11 11.11 -5.70
C THR A 49 7.87 11.59 -4.28
N GLN A 50 7.03 12.62 -4.08
CA GLN A 50 6.85 13.27 -2.78
C GLN A 50 5.49 13.01 -2.14
N ALA A 51 4.41 12.86 -2.93
CA ALA A 51 3.10 12.54 -2.36
C ALA A 51 3.06 11.11 -1.84
N LYS A 52 2.69 10.96 -0.58
CA LYS A 52 2.50 9.66 0.06
C LYS A 52 1.04 9.27 0.06
N LYS A 53 0.77 8.01 -0.25
CA LYS A 53 -0.59 7.43 -0.26
C LYS A 53 -0.57 6.00 0.25
N ALA A 54 -1.68 5.60 0.84
CA ALA A 54 -1.93 4.21 1.16
C ALA A 54 -1.93 3.36 -0.12
N PRO A 55 -1.24 2.20 -0.14
CA PRO A 55 -1.13 1.36 -1.34
C PRO A 55 -2.46 0.70 -1.74
N GLY A 56 -3.39 0.57 -0.80
CA GLY A 56 -4.66 -0.12 -1.03
C GLY A 56 -4.45 -1.59 -1.43
N SER A 57 -5.34 -2.11 -2.26
CA SER A 57 -5.36 -3.53 -2.63
C SER A 57 -4.11 -4.04 -3.35
N THR A 58 -3.23 -3.15 -3.83
CA THR A 58 -1.93 -3.57 -4.37
C THR A 58 -1.01 -4.18 -3.31
N PHE A 59 -1.30 -3.96 -2.02
CA PHE A 59 -0.56 -4.55 -0.90
C PHE A 59 -0.96 -6.01 -0.60
N LYS A 60 -2.14 -6.45 -1.00
CA LYS A 60 -2.68 -7.78 -0.69
C LYS A 60 -1.79 -8.96 -1.09
N PRO A 61 -1.03 -8.93 -2.19
CA PRO A 61 -0.05 -9.97 -2.49
C PRO A 61 0.99 -10.18 -1.38
N ILE A 62 1.47 -9.11 -0.74
CA ILE A 62 2.40 -9.21 0.40
C ILE A 62 1.73 -9.98 1.55
N THR A 63 0.49 -9.63 1.88
CA THR A 63 -0.27 -10.31 2.94
C THR A 63 -0.56 -11.76 2.59
N ALA A 64 -0.87 -12.08 1.33
CA ALA A 64 -1.07 -13.45 0.87
C ALA A 64 0.20 -14.29 1.08
N ILE A 65 1.35 -13.76 0.69
CA ILE A 65 2.65 -14.41 0.87
C ILE A 65 2.95 -14.57 2.36
N ALA A 66 2.76 -13.55 3.17
CA ALA A 66 2.94 -13.62 4.61
C ALA A 66 2.06 -14.73 5.22
N GLY A 67 0.78 -14.79 4.86
CA GLY A 67 -0.14 -15.81 5.36
C GLY A 67 0.26 -17.24 5.00
N LEU A 68 0.76 -17.47 3.79
CA LEU A 68 1.23 -18.78 3.32
C LEU A 68 2.56 -19.17 3.97
N GLU A 69 3.55 -18.27 4.02
CA GLU A 69 4.87 -18.54 4.60
C GLU A 69 4.80 -18.76 6.12
N GLU A 70 4.01 -17.95 6.81
CA GLU A 70 3.74 -18.15 8.25
C GLU A 70 2.77 -19.32 8.48
N LYS A 71 2.26 -19.96 7.44
CA LYS A 71 1.35 -21.12 7.50
C LYS A 71 0.06 -20.83 8.29
N VAL A 72 -0.41 -19.58 8.36
CA VAL A 72 -1.70 -19.22 8.96
C VAL A 72 -2.86 -19.48 8.01
N ILE A 73 -2.55 -19.66 6.72
CA ILE A 73 -3.49 -20.17 5.69
C ILE A 73 -2.79 -21.22 4.83
N GLY A 74 -3.59 -22.17 4.30
CA GLY A 74 -3.16 -23.10 3.28
C GLY A 74 -3.54 -22.64 1.88
N LEU A 75 -2.83 -23.10 0.84
CA LEU A 75 -3.10 -22.73 -0.56
C LEU A 75 -4.56 -23.03 -1.00
N TYR A 76 -5.12 -24.12 -0.52
CA TYR A 76 -6.46 -24.59 -0.84
C TYR A 76 -7.48 -24.38 0.28
N GLU A 77 -7.02 -23.88 1.43
CA GLU A 77 -7.90 -23.55 2.54
C GLU A 77 -8.85 -22.41 2.15
N THR A 78 -10.10 -22.49 2.55
CA THR A 78 -11.12 -21.48 2.26
C THR A 78 -11.49 -20.69 3.52
N ILE A 79 -11.65 -19.38 3.36
CA ILE A 79 -12.22 -18.46 4.33
C ILE A 79 -13.55 -17.99 3.75
N ASP A 80 -14.62 -18.10 4.52
CA ASP A 80 -15.98 -17.72 4.08
C ASP A 80 -16.21 -16.22 4.30
N CYS A 81 -16.23 -15.47 3.20
CA CYS A 81 -16.50 -14.03 3.22
C CYS A 81 -18.00 -13.78 3.40
N THR A 82 -18.42 -13.35 4.57
CA THR A 82 -19.80 -12.98 4.90
C THR A 82 -20.17 -11.54 4.58
N GLY A 83 -19.23 -10.77 3.97
CA GLY A 83 -19.42 -9.38 3.60
C GLY A 83 -18.95 -8.37 4.65
N GLU A 84 -18.99 -8.70 5.93
CA GLU A 84 -18.55 -7.83 7.03
C GLU A 84 -17.71 -8.63 8.03
N TYR A 85 -16.47 -8.21 8.25
CA TYR A 85 -15.55 -8.78 9.22
C TYR A 85 -15.73 -8.10 10.58
N LYS A 86 -16.13 -8.87 11.60
CA LYS A 86 -16.61 -8.34 12.89
C LYS A 86 -15.64 -8.51 14.05
N GLU A 87 -14.48 -9.15 13.83
CA GLU A 87 -13.48 -9.40 14.89
C GLU A 87 -12.70 -8.14 15.30
N VAL A 88 -12.95 -7.01 14.62
CA VAL A 88 -12.31 -5.71 14.89
C VAL A 88 -13.34 -4.58 14.95
N ASP A 89 -13.04 -3.54 15.71
CA ASP A 89 -13.88 -2.35 15.83
C ASP A 89 -13.12 -1.10 15.37
N PRO A 90 -13.68 -0.32 14.43
CA PRO A 90 -14.91 -0.55 13.65
C PRO A 90 -14.79 -1.77 12.73
N HIS A 91 -15.92 -2.42 12.46
CA HIS A 91 -15.96 -3.58 11.55
C HIS A 91 -15.42 -3.25 10.17
N ILE A 92 -14.81 -4.23 9.51
CA ILE A 92 -14.31 -4.08 8.14
C ILE A 92 -15.35 -4.60 7.15
N LYS A 93 -15.82 -3.72 6.28
CA LYS A 93 -16.74 -4.10 5.20
C LYS A 93 -15.95 -4.51 3.95
N CYS A 94 -16.33 -5.66 3.39
CA CYS A 94 -15.89 -6.02 2.06
C CYS A 94 -16.50 -5.04 1.05
N TRP A 95 -15.82 -4.77 -0.06
CA TRP A 95 -16.31 -3.81 -1.05
C TRP A 95 -17.66 -4.20 -1.67
N ILE A 96 -18.00 -5.50 -1.62
CA ILE A 96 -19.29 -6.02 -2.13
C ILE A 96 -20.44 -5.90 -1.11
N TYR A 97 -20.16 -5.51 0.16
CA TYR A 97 -21.18 -5.38 1.20
C TYR A 97 -22.38 -4.52 0.73
N PRO A 98 -23.64 -4.90 1.00
CA PRO A 98 -24.11 -5.97 1.89
C PRO A 98 -24.10 -7.40 1.28
N GLY A 99 -23.65 -7.58 0.04
CA GLY A 99 -23.36 -8.89 -0.53
C GLY A 99 -22.10 -9.51 0.09
N HIS A 100 -21.79 -10.72 -0.34
CA HIS A 100 -20.61 -11.47 0.12
C HIS A 100 -20.04 -12.31 -1.02
N HIS A 101 -18.76 -12.71 -0.89
CA HIS A 101 -18.10 -13.56 -1.88
C HIS A 101 -18.31 -15.07 -1.59
N GLY A 102 -18.70 -15.43 -0.36
CA GLY A 102 -18.70 -16.83 0.08
C GLY A 102 -17.30 -17.39 0.30
N PRO A 103 -17.12 -18.71 0.23
CA PRO A 103 -15.83 -19.36 0.49
C PRO A 103 -14.80 -19.05 -0.61
N LEU A 104 -13.67 -18.49 -0.21
CA LEU A 104 -12.55 -18.14 -1.09
C LEU A 104 -11.25 -18.74 -0.53
N ASN A 105 -10.45 -19.36 -1.37
CA ASN A 105 -9.04 -19.60 -1.07
C ASN A 105 -8.18 -18.35 -1.37
N VAL A 106 -6.88 -18.42 -1.15
CA VAL A 106 -5.97 -17.29 -1.34
C VAL A 106 -6.00 -16.72 -2.78
N VAL A 107 -6.13 -17.59 -3.78
CA VAL A 107 -6.25 -17.18 -5.20
C VAL A 107 -7.55 -16.41 -5.42
N GLY A 108 -8.68 -16.96 -4.94
CA GLY A 108 -9.97 -16.29 -5.00
C GLY A 108 -10.00 -14.98 -4.20
N GLY A 109 -9.32 -14.95 -3.05
CA GLY A 109 -9.14 -13.74 -2.23
C GLY A 109 -8.44 -12.61 -2.99
N LEU A 110 -7.36 -12.93 -3.72
CA LEU A 110 -6.65 -11.98 -4.59
C LEU A 110 -7.49 -11.58 -5.81
N GLN A 111 -8.03 -12.56 -6.53
CA GLN A 111 -8.84 -12.33 -7.74
C GLN A 111 -10.02 -11.39 -7.48
N ASN A 112 -10.71 -11.58 -6.35
CA ASN A 112 -11.86 -10.77 -5.96
C ASN A 112 -11.48 -9.55 -5.11
N SER A 113 -10.19 -9.37 -4.81
CA SER A 113 -9.72 -8.29 -3.91
C SER A 113 -10.52 -8.25 -2.60
N CYS A 114 -10.79 -9.42 -2.00
CA CYS A 114 -11.69 -9.56 -0.87
C CYS A 114 -11.10 -8.99 0.41
N ASN A 115 -11.70 -7.91 0.94
CA ASN A 115 -11.23 -7.29 2.19
C ASN A 115 -11.41 -8.21 3.39
N TYR A 116 -12.53 -8.94 3.47
CA TYR A 116 -12.80 -9.90 4.52
C TYR A 116 -11.70 -10.96 4.63
N PHE A 117 -11.34 -11.56 3.47
CA PHE A 117 -10.31 -12.58 3.41
C PHE A 117 -8.98 -12.09 3.99
N PHE A 118 -8.54 -10.91 3.57
CA PHE A 118 -7.25 -10.36 4.02
C PHE A 118 -7.27 -9.82 5.45
N ALA A 119 -8.42 -9.38 5.94
CA ALA A 119 -8.60 -9.06 7.36
C ALA A 119 -8.43 -10.31 8.23
N GLU A 120 -9.06 -11.42 7.86
CA GLU A 120 -8.93 -12.69 8.55
C GLU A 120 -7.48 -13.23 8.51
N VAL A 121 -6.80 -13.14 7.37
CA VAL A 121 -5.38 -13.52 7.26
C VAL A 121 -4.53 -12.72 8.24
N ALA A 122 -4.72 -11.40 8.30
CA ALA A 122 -3.98 -10.54 9.22
C ALA A 122 -4.30 -10.84 10.69
N HIS A 123 -5.54 -11.10 11.01
CA HIS A 123 -5.95 -11.49 12.36
C HIS A 123 -5.25 -12.77 12.81
N ARG A 124 -5.16 -13.75 11.90
CA ARG A 124 -4.39 -14.99 12.17
C ARG A 124 -2.89 -14.73 12.30
N LEU A 125 -2.32 -13.80 11.51
CA LEU A 125 -0.92 -13.36 11.67
C LEU A 125 -0.68 -12.65 13.00
N ALA A 126 -1.70 -12.00 13.56
CA ALA A 126 -1.67 -11.35 14.86
C ALA A 126 -2.01 -12.28 16.03
N THR A 127 -2.40 -13.53 15.76
CA THR A 127 -2.79 -14.49 16.80
C THR A 127 -1.71 -15.55 16.99
N ASN A 128 -1.18 -15.64 18.19
CA ASN A 128 -0.21 -16.68 18.54
C ASN A 128 -0.88 -18.06 18.48
N ARG A 129 -0.28 -19.01 17.74
CA ARG A 129 -0.89 -20.32 17.48
C ARG A 129 -0.97 -21.22 18.70
N ASP A 130 0.00 -21.11 19.60
CA ASP A 130 0.09 -22.00 20.75
C ASP A 130 -0.79 -21.53 21.90
N THR A 131 -0.86 -20.21 22.08
CA THR A 131 -1.61 -19.60 23.20
C THR A 131 -2.97 -19.07 22.78
N LEU A 132 -3.25 -18.94 21.50
CA LEU A 132 -4.44 -18.31 20.90
C LEU A 132 -4.66 -16.85 21.35
N VAL A 133 -3.59 -16.19 21.79
CA VAL A 133 -3.62 -14.80 22.22
C VAL A 133 -3.37 -13.89 21.03
N TYR A 134 -4.27 -12.96 20.81
CA TYR A 134 -4.13 -11.89 19.81
C TYR A 134 -3.13 -10.83 20.30
N SER A 135 -2.29 -10.35 19.41
CA SER A 135 -1.33 -9.27 19.64
C SER A 135 -1.20 -8.41 18.39
N THR A 136 -1.63 -7.15 18.51
CA THR A 136 -1.46 -6.14 17.46
C THR A 136 0.00 -6.03 17.02
N ASP A 137 0.94 -5.97 17.97
CA ASP A 137 2.37 -5.82 17.68
C ASP A 137 2.90 -6.99 16.85
N MET A 138 2.50 -8.22 17.17
CA MET A 138 2.92 -9.42 16.42
C MET A 138 2.41 -9.36 14.96
N GLY A 139 1.16 -8.96 14.75
CA GLY A 139 0.58 -8.81 13.42
C GLY A 139 1.26 -7.69 12.63
N VAL A 140 1.44 -6.53 13.25
CA VAL A 140 2.13 -5.37 12.66
C VAL A 140 3.57 -5.72 12.29
N ASP A 141 4.33 -6.31 13.20
CA ASP A 141 5.73 -6.67 12.95
C ASP A 141 5.86 -7.69 11.82
N THR A 142 4.93 -8.64 11.75
CA THR A 142 4.91 -9.60 10.64
C THR A 142 4.65 -8.90 9.31
N ILE A 143 3.62 -8.05 9.22
CA ILE A 143 3.31 -7.29 8.00
C ILE A 143 4.50 -6.41 7.60
N ARG A 144 5.12 -5.68 8.54
CA ARG A 144 6.31 -4.85 8.31
C ARG A 144 7.49 -5.66 7.78
N ARG A 145 7.73 -6.83 8.33
CA ARG A 145 8.80 -7.73 7.91
C ARG A 145 8.63 -8.12 6.45
N TYR A 146 7.44 -8.58 6.05
CA TYR A 146 7.17 -8.93 4.65
C TYR A 146 7.21 -7.71 3.73
N ALA A 147 6.59 -6.60 4.09
CA ALA A 147 6.69 -5.36 3.31
C ALA A 147 8.15 -4.92 3.09
N SER A 148 9.01 -5.10 4.11
CA SER A 148 10.44 -4.80 4.01
C SER A 148 11.18 -5.73 3.04
N MET A 149 10.80 -7.02 2.99
CA MET A 149 11.37 -7.97 2.01
C MET A 149 11.05 -7.55 0.56
N PHE A 150 9.91 -6.89 0.34
CA PHE A 150 9.55 -6.29 -0.95
C PHE A 150 10.10 -4.86 -1.16
N GLY A 151 10.96 -4.39 -0.26
CA GLY A 151 11.66 -3.12 -0.40
C GLY A 151 10.85 -1.88 -0.06
N LEU A 152 9.66 -2.05 0.56
CA LEU A 152 8.78 -0.94 0.95
C LEU A 152 9.26 -0.19 2.22
N ASN A 153 10.37 -0.59 2.83
CA ASN A 153 10.96 0.07 3.99
C ASN A 153 12.03 1.09 3.64
N ARG A 154 12.29 1.34 2.36
CA ARG A 154 13.35 2.23 1.88
C ARG A 154 12.92 2.98 0.62
N PRO A 155 13.53 4.13 0.33
CA PRO A 155 13.33 4.85 -0.93
C PRO A 155 13.56 3.97 -2.16
N SER A 156 12.97 4.35 -3.28
CA SER A 156 13.06 3.59 -4.54
C SER A 156 14.47 3.54 -5.12
N GLY A 157 15.29 4.53 -4.82
CA GLY A 157 16.63 4.72 -5.37
C GLY A 157 16.65 5.61 -6.62
N ILE A 158 15.53 6.29 -6.93
CA ILE A 158 15.50 7.31 -7.99
C ILE A 158 16.45 8.47 -7.63
N GLU A 159 17.12 9.07 -8.62
CA GLU A 159 18.15 10.08 -8.43
C GLU A 159 17.64 11.47 -8.01
N ILE A 160 16.34 11.71 -8.13
CA ILE A 160 15.68 12.95 -7.70
C ILE A 160 15.11 12.83 -6.28
N PRO A 161 14.86 13.96 -5.57
CA PRO A 161 14.32 13.93 -4.22
C PRO A 161 13.03 13.12 -4.10
N GLU A 162 13.01 12.21 -3.14
CA GLU A 162 11.92 11.29 -2.84
C GLU A 162 11.58 11.30 -1.36
N THR A 163 10.31 11.14 -1.03
CA THR A 163 9.85 11.01 0.35
C THR A 163 10.23 9.66 0.95
N THR A 164 10.44 9.62 2.27
CA THR A 164 10.67 8.36 3.00
C THR A 164 9.37 7.57 3.10
N PRO A 165 9.37 6.27 2.77
CA PRO A 165 8.20 5.41 2.95
C PRO A 165 7.86 5.21 4.42
N GLU A 166 6.59 4.96 4.70
CA GLU A 166 6.11 4.64 6.05
C GLU A 166 5.43 3.28 6.05
N LEU A 167 6.01 2.36 6.81
CA LEU A 167 5.39 1.07 7.12
C LEU A 167 4.36 1.25 8.22
N THR A 168 3.32 0.43 8.18
CA THR A 168 2.29 0.44 9.21
C THR A 168 2.84 0.34 10.63
N THR A 169 2.15 0.95 11.58
CA THR A 169 2.48 0.92 13.02
C THR A 169 1.32 0.43 13.88
N GLU A 170 0.17 0.15 13.25
CA GLU A 170 -1.07 -0.21 13.96
C GLU A 170 -2.01 -0.99 13.04
N ASP A 171 -3.08 -1.54 13.62
CA ASP A 171 -4.22 -2.12 12.91
C ASP A 171 -3.80 -3.12 11.80
N PRO A 172 -3.35 -4.32 12.18
CA PRO A 172 -2.85 -5.29 11.20
C PRO A 172 -3.90 -5.66 10.15
N GLU A 173 -5.20 -5.72 10.51
CA GLU A 173 -6.28 -6.11 9.61
C GLU A 173 -6.49 -5.07 8.49
N ARG A 174 -6.47 -3.77 8.81
CA ARG A 174 -6.55 -2.72 7.78
C ARG A 174 -5.23 -2.58 7.02
N SER A 175 -4.11 -2.76 7.70
CA SER A 175 -2.78 -2.71 7.10
C SER A 175 -2.57 -3.80 6.05
N ALA A 176 -3.13 -5.00 6.28
CA ALA A 176 -3.11 -6.12 5.34
C ALA A 176 -3.78 -5.83 3.98
N MET A 177 -4.68 -4.85 3.97
CA MET A 177 -5.35 -4.38 2.74
C MET A 177 -4.67 -3.15 2.15
N GLY A 178 -3.50 -2.75 2.68
CA GLY A 178 -2.80 -1.55 2.28
C GLY A 178 -3.48 -0.26 2.74
N GLN A 179 -4.19 -0.31 3.84
CA GLN A 179 -4.77 0.82 4.56
C GLN A 179 -3.98 1.07 5.85
N GLY A 180 -4.62 1.60 6.88
CA GLY A 180 -3.94 1.94 8.13
C GLY A 180 -2.93 3.06 7.91
N THR A 181 -1.78 2.96 8.56
CA THR A 181 -0.70 3.95 8.47
C THR A 181 0.33 3.68 7.37
N ASN A 182 0.13 2.66 6.52
CA ASN A 182 0.96 2.43 5.34
C ASN A 182 0.93 3.63 4.39
N SER A 183 2.10 4.18 4.04
CA SER A 183 2.17 5.38 3.21
C SER A 183 3.42 5.41 2.34
N TYR A 184 3.22 5.39 1.01
CA TYR A 184 4.28 5.27 0.01
C TYR A 184 4.11 6.27 -1.12
N SER A 185 5.21 6.67 -1.75
CA SER A 185 5.17 7.45 -2.98
C SER A 185 4.78 6.57 -4.17
N ASN A 186 4.30 7.22 -5.24
CA ASN A 186 3.94 6.49 -6.46
C ASN A 186 5.14 5.76 -7.09
N VAL A 187 6.35 6.32 -6.98
CA VAL A 187 7.56 5.67 -7.49
C VAL A 187 7.94 4.45 -6.65
N GLN A 188 7.75 4.48 -5.33
CA GLN A 188 7.97 3.32 -4.46
C GLN A 188 6.99 2.18 -4.81
N LEU A 189 5.72 2.51 -5.02
CA LEU A 189 4.72 1.53 -5.42
C LEU A 189 4.99 0.98 -6.82
N SER A 190 5.40 1.83 -7.77
CA SER A 190 5.76 1.38 -9.13
C SER A 190 6.95 0.42 -9.14
N ARG A 191 7.92 0.61 -8.23
CA ARG A 191 9.05 -0.30 -8.05
C ARG A 191 8.64 -1.63 -7.42
N TYR A 192 7.66 -1.58 -6.52
CA TYR A 192 7.17 -2.77 -5.79
C TYR A 192 6.39 -3.71 -6.70
N VAL A 193 5.48 -3.21 -7.54
CA VAL A 193 4.62 -4.00 -8.44
C VAL A 193 5.33 -4.42 -9.71
#